data_f9312c5cacb8b19e746bf24c06a56834
#
_entry.id   f9312c5cacb8b19e746bf24c06a56834
#
_cell.length_a   1.000
_cell.length_b   1.000
_cell.length_c   1.000
_cell.angle_alpha   90.00
_cell.angle_beta   90.00
_cell.angle_gamma   90.00
#
_symmetry.space_group_name_H-M   'P 1'
#
loop_
_entity.id
_entity.type
_entity.pdbx_description
1 polymer ?
#
loop_
_entity_poly.entity_id
_entity_poly.type
_entity_poly.pdbx_seq_one_letter_code
_entity_poly.pdbx_strand_id
1 'polypeptide(L)'
;MCRSRRELSNAYLLAKIGVDTAENEPCKVYPLSAYRSPRYHFKASNLVVGKKCTFRILNAGKCSYAPGFVGYRSCCSYDHENWFRIPTDYNESDGVMTFSLTPEQDTVWFAYFAPFSYEEHQRLIARCQQSPLARVKSLGHSLDGRDIDLVTVGTGKLKAWFTARQHPGESQAEHWMDGFLARLLEPDDALAKRLRAICTFYVVPNVNPDGSVRGHLRTNACGANLNREWASSPKHYGEYKAPTMERSPEVFLILKEMDSTGVDFFLDVHGDEELPHNFFAGAQGATRWTSRLSLLLQRLAEAYQVANPDFGNLAYNYGNDEVGEANPTTADAAVTARFGCLSVTLS
;
A
#
# COMPACT_ATOMS: atom_id res chain seq x y z
N MET A 1 11.20 0.38 -25.71
CA MET A 1 12.42 1.00 -25.14
C MET A 1 12.01 2.30 -24.46
N CYS A 2 11.67 2.23 -23.17
CA CYS A 2 11.27 3.41 -22.39
C CYS A 2 12.46 3.82 -21.53
N ARG A 3 13.27 4.77 -22.00
CA ARG A 3 14.33 5.40 -21.19
C ARG A 3 14.23 6.90 -21.35
N SER A 4 13.49 7.56 -20.45
CA SER A 4 13.69 8.99 -20.23
C SER A 4 14.75 9.19 -19.14
N ARG A 5 15.65 10.17 -19.30
CA ARG A 5 16.77 10.42 -18.37
C ARG A 5 16.38 10.84 -16.95
N ARG A 6 15.09 11.16 -16.68
CA ARG A 6 14.58 11.47 -15.34
C ARG A 6 14.23 10.23 -14.48
N GLU A 7 13.98 9.08 -15.10
CA GLU A 7 13.63 7.83 -14.41
C GLU A 7 14.83 7.09 -13.82
N LEU A 8 16.05 7.47 -14.18
CA LEU A 8 17.30 6.85 -13.70
C LEU A 8 17.78 7.35 -12.33
N SER A 9 17.22 8.45 -11.79
CA SER A 9 17.67 9.02 -10.52
C SER A 9 17.21 8.25 -9.27
N ASN A 10 16.15 7.44 -9.35
CA ASN A 10 15.64 6.65 -8.22
C ASN A 10 16.18 5.22 -8.14
N ALA A 11 17.07 4.82 -9.06
CA ALA A 11 17.34 3.42 -9.34
C ALA A 11 18.39 2.74 -8.44
N TYR A 12 19.17 3.42 -7.58
CA TYR A 12 20.36 2.79 -6.98
C TYR A 12 20.76 3.25 -5.57
N LEU A 13 19.83 3.52 -4.67
CA LEU A 13 20.21 3.78 -3.28
C LEU A 13 19.83 2.60 -2.37
N LEU A 14 20.68 1.59 -2.31
CA LEU A 14 20.66 0.61 -1.22
C LEU A 14 20.89 1.34 0.11
N ALA A 15 20.11 1.02 1.15
CA ALA A 15 20.35 1.54 2.49
C ALA A 15 21.78 1.18 2.92
N LYS A 16 22.57 2.19 3.28
CA LYS A 16 23.89 2.01 3.86
C LYS A 16 23.75 1.91 5.37
N ILE A 17 23.93 0.72 5.90
CA ILE A 17 23.73 0.44 7.32
C ILE A 17 25.08 0.44 8.02
N GLY A 18 25.25 1.35 9.00
CA GLY A 18 26.33 1.31 9.98
C GLY A 18 25.84 0.66 11.26
N VAL A 19 26.66 -0.16 11.89
CA VAL A 19 26.35 -0.80 13.17
C VAL A 19 27.48 -0.52 14.16
N ASP A 20 27.13 0.03 15.33
CA ASP A 20 28.02 0.14 16.47
C ASP A 20 27.59 -0.89 17.52
N THR A 21 28.49 -1.83 17.81
CA THR A 21 28.38 -2.72 18.95
C THR A 21 29.34 -2.26 20.04
N ALA A 22 28.98 -2.39 21.30
CA ALA A 22 29.77 -1.88 22.42
C ALA A 22 31.16 -2.52 22.59
N GLU A 23 31.43 -3.58 21.87
CA GLU A 23 32.75 -4.28 21.85
C GLU A 23 32.91 -4.83 20.43
N ASN A 24 33.91 -4.43 19.71
CA ASN A 24 34.38 -4.80 18.35
C ASN A 24 34.04 -6.21 17.80
N GLU A 25 32.91 -6.77 18.16
CA GLU A 25 32.41 -8.03 17.64
C GLU A 25 31.72 -7.77 16.28
N PRO A 26 32.03 -8.55 15.22
CA PRO A 26 31.50 -8.33 13.90
C PRO A 26 30.02 -8.75 13.84
N CYS A 27 29.14 -7.81 14.10
CA CYS A 27 27.72 -7.99 13.76
C CYS A 27 27.59 -8.11 12.23
N LYS A 28 26.89 -9.16 11.78
CA LYS A 28 26.64 -9.38 10.35
C LYS A 28 25.25 -8.84 10.00
N VAL A 29 25.20 -7.92 9.04
CA VAL A 29 23.96 -7.38 8.49
C VAL A 29 23.74 -7.98 7.10
N TYR A 30 22.57 -8.60 6.92
CA TYR A 30 22.18 -9.20 5.66
C TYR A 30 20.94 -8.45 5.12
N PRO A 31 21.06 -7.73 4.00
CA PRO A 31 19.88 -7.19 3.33
C PRO A 31 19.02 -8.36 2.82
N LEU A 32 17.75 -8.41 3.21
CA LEU A 32 16.82 -9.46 2.82
C LEU A 32 16.09 -9.14 1.52
N SER A 33 16.18 -7.89 1.06
CA SER A 33 15.65 -7.49 -0.23
C SER A 33 16.53 -6.43 -0.87
N ALA A 34 16.63 -6.46 -2.19
CA ALA A 34 17.26 -5.43 -2.97
C ALA A 34 16.30 -4.21 -3.08
N TYR A 35 15.90 -3.61 -1.95
CA TYR A 35 15.13 -2.38 -1.97
C TYR A 35 15.99 -1.28 -2.59
N ARG A 36 15.62 -0.87 -3.78
CA ARG A 36 16.22 0.28 -4.49
C ARG A 36 15.70 1.62 -3.98
N SER A 37 15.06 1.62 -2.82
CA SER A 37 14.49 2.76 -2.12
C SER A 37 14.98 2.74 -0.67
N PRO A 38 14.96 3.85 0.07
CA PRO A 38 15.35 3.92 1.48
C PRO A 38 14.45 3.11 2.43
N ARG A 39 13.40 2.49 1.94
CA ARG A 39 12.73 1.44 2.70
C ARG A 39 13.72 0.30 2.86
N TYR A 40 13.96 -0.07 4.09
CA TYR A 40 14.90 -1.11 4.43
C TYR A 40 14.15 -2.32 4.98
N HIS A 41 14.68 -3.48 4.67
CA HIS A 41 14.35 -4.72 5.33
C HIS A 41 15.64 -5.51 5.40
N PHE A 42 16.13 -5.75 6.61
CA PHE A 42 17.38 -6.47 6.81
C PHE A 42 17.36 -7.31 8.08
N LYS A 43 18.23 -8.32 8.09
CA LYS A 43 18.51 -9.18 9.23
C LYS A 43 19.84 -8.78 9.83
N ALA A 44 19.89 -8.59 11.14
CA ALA A 44 21.12 -8.51 11.93
C ALA A 44 21.29 -9.81 12.73
N SER A 45 22.47 -10.41 12.72
CA SER A 45 22.78 -11.63 13.45
C SER A 45 24.13 -11.54 14.13
N ASN A 46 24.39 -12.48 15.06
CA ASN A 46 25.54 -12.46 15.97
C ASN A 46 25.51 -11.25 16.91
N LEU A 47 24.32 -10.84 17.34
CA LEU A 47 24.17 -9.81 18.35
C LEU A 47 24.47 -10.40 19.73
N VAL A 48 25.05 -9.58 20.61
CA VAL A 48 25.26 -9.98 22.00
C VAL A 48 23.99 -9.69 22.79
N VAL A 49 23.31 -10.75 23.22
CA VAL A 49 22.09 -10.66 24.02
C VAL A 49 22.34 -9.80 25.29
N GLY A 50 21.43 -8.87 25.57
CA GLY A 50 21.52 -7.96 26.71
C GLY A 50 22.46 -6.76 26.53
N LYS A 51 23.22 -6.68 25.42
CA LYS A 51 24.07 -5.51 25.14
C LYS A 51 23.43 -4.61 24.09
N LYS A 52 23.37 -3.30 24.38
CA LYS A 52 22.80 -2.32 23.47
C LYS A 52 23.58 -2.25 22.15
N CYS A 53 22.85 -2.38 21.04
CA CYS A 53 23.35 -2.19 19.68
C CYS A 53 22.70 -0.94 19.06
N THR A 54 23.46 -0.18 18.30
CA THR A 54 22.97 1.01 17.57
C THR A 54 23.13 0.81 16.08
N PHE A 55 22.06 1.02 15.35
CA PHE A 55 21.99 0.90 13.89
C PHE A 55 21.77 2.29 13.28
N ARG A 56 22.44 2.55 12.15
CA ARG A 56 22.32 3.81 11.42
C ARG A 56 22.03 3.55 9.95
N ILE A 57 21.02 4.20 9.41
CA ILE A 57 20.77 4.26 7.97
C ILE A 57 21.43 5.55 7.45
N LEU A 58 22.66 5.40 6.91
CA LEU A 58 23.55 6.53 6.60
C LEU A 58 23.10 7.36 5.40
N ASN A 59 22.14 6.90 4.64
CA ASN A 59 21.62 7.55 3.45
C ASN A 59 20.09 7.75 3.48
N ALA A 60 19.51 7.79 4.68
CA ALA A 60 18.08 8.00 4.85
C ALA A 60 17.61 9.31 4.18
N GLY A 61 18.37 10.39 4.32
CA GLY A 61 18.08 11.70 3.69
C GLY A 61 18.12 11.72 2.17
N LYS A 62 18.57 10.64 1.52
CA LYS A 62 18.57 10.50 0.04
C LYS A 62 17.34 9.80 -0.50
N CYS A 63 16.36 9.53 0.34
CA CYS A 63 15.12 8.90 -0.09
C CYS A 63 14.20 9.87 -0.85
N SER A 64 13.22 9.32 -1.54
CA SER A 64 12.25 10.11 -2.26
C SER A 64 11.36 10.97 -1.35
N TYR A 65 11.25 10.59 -0.06
CA TYR A 65 10.47 11.32 0.94
C TYR A 65 11.14 11.26 2.32
N ALA A 66 12.23 11.97 2.50
CA ALA A 66 12.98 12.04 3.76
C ALA A 66 12.20 12.68 4.92
N PRO A 67 11.31 13.68 4.72
CA PRO A 67 10.48 14.21 5.80
C PRO A 67 9.64 13.17 6.55
N GLY A 68 9.24 12.09 5.90
CA GLY A 68 8.51 10.98 6.52
C GLY A 68 9.29 10.23 7.61
N PHE A 69 10.58 10.53 7.82
CA PHE A 69 11.35 9.99 8.93
C PHE A 69 11.27 10.82 10.22
N VAL A 70 10.71 12.01 10.16
CA VAL A 70 10.49 12.85 11.36
C VAL A 70 9.41 12.19 12.21
N GLY A 71 9.76 11.83 13.46
CA GLY A 71 8.86 11.09 14.36
C GLY A 71 8.63 9.62 14.02
N TYR A 72 9.23 9.13 12.92
CA TYR A 72 9.11 7.73 12.50
C TYR A 72 9.74 6.78 13.53
N ARG A 73 9.18 5.57 13.64
CA ARG A 73 9.68 4.50 14.51
C ARG A 73 9.93 3.24 13.69
N SER A 74 11.17 2.75 13.69
CA SER A 74 11.57 1.53 12.98
C SER A 74 10.80 0.30 13.48
N CYS A 75 10.35 -0.54 12.56
CA CYS A 75 9.81 -1.85 12.91
C CYS A 75 10.94 -2.85 13.15
N CYS A 76 10.81 -3.68 14.17
CA CYS A 76 11.68 -4.83 14.36
C CYS A 76 10.91 -6.07 14.80
N SER A 77 11.51 -7.25 14.59
CA SER A 77 10.93 -8.54 14.91
C SER A 77 12.02 -9.55 15.26
N TYR A 78 11.69 -10.50 16.16
CA TYR A 78 12.55 -11.64 16.49
C TYR A 78 12.15 -12.93 15.75
N ASP A 79 10.94 -12.99 15.22
CA ASP A 79 10.34 -14.20 14.61
C ASP A 79 9.86 -13.97 13.16
N HIS A 80 9.98 -12.74 12.64
CA HIS A 80 9.48 -12.32 11.34
C HIS A 80 7.95 -12.31 11.19
N GLU A 81 7.23 -12.57 12.28
CA GLU A 81 5.76 -12.59 12.36
C GLU A 81 5.24 -11.45 13.25
N ASN A 82 5.81 -11.33 14.45
CA ASN A 82 5.44 -10.31 15.42
C ASN A 82 6.35 -9.09 15.29
N TRP A 83 5.79 -7.99 14.79
CA TRP A 83 6.51 -6.75 14.55
C TRP A 83 6.14 -5.71 15.59
N PHE A 84 7.15 -5.06 16.16
CA PHE A 84 6.99 -3.96 17.11
C PHE A 84 7.85 -2.77 16.71
N ARG A 85 7.49 -1.56 17.18
CA ARG A 85 8.19 -0.34 16.84
C ARG A 85 9.13 0.11 17.94
N ILE A 86 10.34 0.51 17.55
CA ILE A 86 11.37 1.03 18.44
C ILE A 86 11.60 2.51 18.22
N PRO A 87 12.02 3.27 19.26
CA PRO A 87 12.39 4.67 19.12
C PRO A 87 13.47 4.85 18.06
N THR A 88 13.27 5.84 17.21
CA THR A 88 14.15 6.16 16.09
C THR A 88 14.37 7.67 16.05
N ASP A 89 15.58 8.08 15.79
CA ASP A 89 15.97 9.48 15.61
C ASP A 89 16.39 9.70 14.16
N TYR A 90 15.89 10.78 13.55
CA TYR A 90 16.28 11.21 12.21
C TYR A 90 16.90 12.60 12.26
N ASN A 91 18.17 12.69 11.93
CA ASN A 91 18.89 13.96 11.83
C ASN A 91 18.81 14.47 10.38
N GLU A 92 18.01 15.53 10.19
CA GLU A 92 17.80 16.15 8.88
C GLU A 92 19.08 16.78 8.31
N SER A 93 20.00 17.25 9.17
CA SER A 93 21.20 17.97 8.74
C SER A 93 22.22 17.07 8.03
N ASP A 94 22.35 15.81 8.43
CA ASP A 94 23.26 14.82 7.85
C ASP A 94 22.53 13.72 7.07
N GLY A 95 21.19 13.68 7.18
CA GLY A 95 20.35 12.69 6.52
C GLY A 95 20.50 11.29 7.06
N VAL A 96 20.88 11.14 8.33
CA VAL A 96 21.12 9.86 9.00
C VAL A 96 19.95 9.53 9.93
N MET A 97 19.45 8.31 9.83
CA MET A 97 18.46 7.77 10.76
C MET A 97 19.13 6.77 11.70
N THR A 98 18.90 6.92 13.00
CA THR A 98 19.54 6.12 14.05
C THR A 98 18.48 5.49 14.97
N PHE A 99 18.64 4.21 15.27
CA PHE A 99 17.83 3.50 16.27
C PHE A 99 18.68 2.52 17.05
N SER A 100 18.25 2.21 18.26
CA SER A 100 18.99 1.31 19.16
C SER A 100 18.07 0.25 19.74
N LEU A 101 18.64 -0.92 19.96
CA LEU A 101 17.97 -2.05 20.59
C LEU A 101 18.93 -2.75 21.57
N THR A 102 18.41 -3.18 22.71
CA THR A 102 19.05 -4.18 23.55
C THR A 102 18.43 -5.53 23.19
N PRO A 103 19.11 -6.38 22.41
CA PRO A 103 18.50 -7.57 21.85
C PRO A 103 18.25 -8.64 22.91
N GLU A 104 17.09 -9.29 22.81
CA GLU A 104 16.72 -10.46 23.64
C GLU A 104 17.14 -11.78 22.97
N GLN A 105 17.49 -11.74 21.68
CA GLN A 105 17.98 -12.85 20.89
C GLN A 105 19.19 -12.39 20.04
N ASP A 106 20.00 -13.32 19.59
CA ASP A 106 21.20 -13.05 18.79
C ASP A 106 20.88 -12.60 17.35
N THR A 107 19.62 -12.71 16.96
CA THR A 107 19.13 -12.38 15.62
C THR A 107 17.87 -11.54 15.69
N VAL A 108 17.83 -10.44 14.91
CA VAL A 108 16.72 -9.49 14.82
C VAL A 108 16.51 -9.07 13.37
N TRP A 109 15.27 -8.92 12.95
CA TRP A 109 14.88 -8.32 11.67
C TRP A 109 14.42 -6.88 11.88
N PHE A 110 14.77 -6.01 10.96
CA PHE A 110 14.36 -4.62 10.93
C PHE A 110 13.71 -4.30 9.59
N ALA A 111 12.63 -3.55 9.62
CA ALA A 111 11.92 -3.13 8.42
C ALA A 111 11.34 -1.72 8.57
N TYR A 112 11.08 -1.08 7.43
CA TYR A 112 10.40 0.22 7.39
C TYR A 112 8.94 0.11 7.87
N PHE A 113 8.19 -0.83 7.33
CA PHE A 113 6.90 -1.32 7.82
C PHE A 113 6.96 -2.83 7.98
N ALA A 114 6.08 -3.42 8.79
CA ALA A 114 5.90 -4.86 8.83
C ALA A 114 5.72 -5.38 7.39
N PRO A 115 6.62 -6.24 6.89
CA PRO A 115 6.56 -6.68 5.51
C PRO A 115 5.29 -7.48 5.22
N PHE A 116 4.83 -7.44 3.98
CA PHE A 116 3.92 -8.40 3.38
C PHE A 116 4.58 -8.86 2.09
N SER A 117 5.17 -10.03 2.10
CA SER A 117 5.98 -10.55 0.99
C SER A 117 5.08 -11.03 -0.17
N TYR A 118 5.68 -11.24 -1.34
CA TYR A 118 4.94 -11.82 -2.47
C TYR A 118 4.54 -13.27 -2.19
N GLU A 119 5.31 -14.00 -1.40
CA GLU A 119 4.96 -15.35 -0.93
C GLU A 119 3.75 -15.33 0.01
N GLU A 120 3.61 -14.32 0.86
CA GLU A 120 2.42 -14.10 1.68
C GLU A 120 1.21 -13.76 0.81
N HIS A 121 1.39 -12.91 -0.20
CA HIS A 121 0.36 -12.66 -1.21
C HIS A 121 -0.11 -13.96 -1.89
N GLN A 122 0.82 -14.80 -2.35
CA GLN A 122 0.46 -16.08 -2.98
C GLN A 122 -0.28 -17.02 -2.00
N ARG A 123 0.09 -17.01 -0.71
CA ARG A 123 -0.66 -17.77 0.32
C ARG A 123 -2.07 -17.20 0.53
N LEU A 124 -2.24 -15.86 0.52
CA LEU A 124 -3.56 -15.21 0.60
C LEU A 124 -4.44 -15.65 -0.58
N ILE A 125 -3.93 -15.60 -1.80
CA ILE A 125 -4.65 -16.04 -3.00
C ILE A 125 -5.01 -17.53 -2.92
N ALA A 126 -4.07 -18.38 -2.48
CA ALA A 126 -4.33 -19.81 -2.32
C ALA A 126 -5.42 -20.09 -1.26
N ARG A 127 -5.44 -19.37 -0.13
CA ARG A 127 -6.52 -19.46 0.86
C ARG A 127 -7.87 -19.06 0.27
N CYS A 128 -7.91 -17.95 -0.49
CA CYS A 128 -9.13 -17.53 -1.17
C CYS A 128 -9.63 -18.60 -2.16
N GLN A 129 -8.74 -19.19 -2.94
CA GLN A 129 -9.08 -20.24 -3.91
C GLN A 129 -9.63 -21.50 -3.26
N GLN A 130 -9.21 -21.83 -2.05
CA GLN A 130 -9.73 -23.00 -1.30
C GLN A 130 -11.12 -22.75 -0.72
N SER A 131 -11.55 -21.50 -0.59
CA SER A 131 -12.87 -21.17 -0.05
C SER A 131 -13.98 -21.38 -1.08
N PRO A 132 -15.06 -22.12 -0.75
CA PRO A 132 -16.21 -22.27 -1.63
C PRO A 132 -16.99 -20.97 -1.83
N LEU A 133 -16.71 -19.93 -1.05
CA LEU A 133 -17.34 -18.61 -1.09
C LEU A 133 -16.64 -17.63 -2.04
N ALA A 134 -15.44 -17.99 -2.51
CA ALA A 134 -14.65 -17.15 -3.39
C ALA A 134 -14.43 -17.78 -4.77
N ARG A 135 -14.20 -16.93 -5.74
CA ARG A 135 -13.69 -17.30 -7.05
C ARG A 135 -12.49 -16.43 -7.38
N VAL A 136 -11.36 -17.05 -7.66
CA VAL A 136 -10.12 -16.39 -8.04
C VAL A 136 -9.92 -16.49 -9.55
N LYS A 137 -9.52 -15.38 -10.18
CA LYS A 137 -9.06 -15.39 -11.58
C LYS A 137 -7.92 -14.38 -11.75
N SER A 138 -7.03 -14.62 -12.69
CA SER A 138 -6.10 -13.60 -13.18
C SER A 138 -6.82 -12.68 -14.16
N LEU A 139 -6.67 -11.36 -13.99
CA LEU A 139 -7.12 -10.37 -14.97
C LEU A 139 -6.17 -10.29 -16.17
N GLY A 140 -4.95 -10.75 -16.01
CA GLY A 140 -3.84 -10.70 -16.93
C GLY A 140 -2.53 -10.55 -16.18
N HIS A 141 -1.50 -10.05 -16.87
CA HIS A 141 -0.16 -10.04 -16.32
C HIS A 141 0.40 -8.62 -16.22
N SER A 142 1.20 -8.40 -15.18
CA SER A 142 2.07 -7.23 -15.02
C SER A 142 3.20 -7.23 -16.06
N LEU A 143 4.03 -6.18 -16.05
CA LEU A 143 5.17 -6.06 -16.98
C LEU A 143 6.23 -7.15 -16.81
N ASP A 144 6.38 -7.70 -15.60
CA ASP A 144 7.29 -8.83 -15.32
C ASP A 144 6.61 -10.20 -15.46
N GLY A 145 5.36 -10.24 -15.92
CA GLY A 145 4.62 -11.47 -16.13
C GLY A 145 3.97 -12.07 -14.88
N ARG A 146 3.78 -11.29 -13.80
CA ARG A 146 3.03 -11.74 -12.61
C ARG A 146 1.55 -11.53 -12.78
N ASP A 147 0.75 -12.43 -12.22
CA ASP A 147 -0.70 -12.32 -12.24
C ASP A 147 -1.20 -11.07 -11.51
N ILE A 148 -2.22 -10.44 -12.08
CA ILE A 148 -3.07 -9.47 -11.40
C ILE A 148 -4.29 -10.25 -10.91
N ASP A 149 -4.23 -10.65 -9.64
CA ASP A 149 -5.23 -11.53 -9.05
C ASP A 149 -6.52 -10.78 -8.68
N LEU A 150 -7.66 -11.29 -9.12
CA LEU A 150 -8.98 -10.85 -8.72
C LEU A 150 -9.69 -11.93 -7.92
N VAL A 151 -10.07 -11.61 -6.69
CA VAL A 151 -10.91 -12.43 -5.84
C VAL A 151 -12.34 -11.91 -5.90
N THR A 152 -13.29 -12.74 -6.31
CA THR A 152 -14.72 -12.40 -6.36
C THR A 152 -15.46 -13.16 -5.26
N VAL A 153 -16.23 -12.43 -4.43
CA VAL A 153 -16.97 -13.00 -3.28
C VAL A 153 -18.40 -12.47 -3.26
N GLY A 154 -19.38 -13.36 -3.01
CA GLY A 154 -20.79 -13.01 -2.94
C GLY A 154 -21.50 -13.01 -4.30
N THR A 155 -22.83 -12.84 -4.26
CA THR A 155 -23.71 -12.93 -5.44
C THR A 155 -24.75 -11.82 -5.47
N GLY A 156 -24.58 -10.80 -4.61
CA GLY A 156 -25.51 -9.67 -4.50
C GLY A 156 -25.48 -8.75 -5.72
N LYS A 157 -26.47 -7.87 -5.81
CA LYS A 157 -26.64 -6.97 -6.96
C LYS A 157 -25.65 -5.82 -6.97
N LEU A 158 -25.28 -5.31 -5.79
CA LEU A 158 -24.34 -4.19 -5.66
C LEU A 158 -22.90 -4.65 -5.96
N LYS A 159 -22.18 -3.85 -6.73
CA LYS A 159 -20.81 -4.12 -7.15
C LYS A 159 -19.85 -3.31 -6.29
N ALA A 160 -19.19 -3.97 -5.34
CA ALA A 160 -18.25 -3.35 -4.42
C ALA A 160 -16.81 -3.74 -4.80
N TRP A 161 -16.02 -2.77 -5.23
CA TRP A 161 -14.66 -2.95 -5.67
C TRP A 161 -13.66 -2.50 -4.61
N PHE A 162 -12.62 -3.31 -4.42
CA PHE A 162 -11.55 -3.06 -3.47
C PHE A 162 -10.21 -3.28 -4.14
N THR A 163 -9.34 -2.30 -4.06
CA THR A 163 -7.94 -2.40 -4.51
C THR A 163 -7.00 -2.09 -3.37
N ALA A 164 -5.80 -2.69 -3.39
CA ALA A 164 -4.76 -2.39 -2.41
C ALA A 164 -3.39 -2.42 -3.05
N ARG A 165 -2.42 -1.82 -2.37
CA ARG A 165 -1.01 -1.93 -2.72
C ARG A 165 -0.65 -1.38 -4.11
N GLN A 166 -1.33 -0.33 -4.59
CA GLN A 166 -0.90 0.41 -5.77
C GLN A 166 0.55 0.94 -5.60
N HIS A 167 0.84 1.42 -4.39
CA HIS A 167 2.19 1.75 -3.98
C HIS A 167 2.80 0.55 -3.24
N PRO A 168 3.80 -0.10 -3.83
CA PRO A 168 4.31 -1.38 -3.33
C PRO A 168 4.87 -1.32 -1.92
N GLY A 169 5.36 -0.16 -1.53
CA GLY A 169 5.93 0.05 -0.23
C GLY A 169 4.92 0.15 0.91
N GLU A 170 3.63 0.30 0.64
CA GLU A 170 2.55 0.43 1.61
C GLU A 170 2.02 -0.96 1.99
N SER A 171 2.85 -1.77 2.69
CA SER A 171 2.52 -3.16 3.07
C SER A 171 1.29 -3.27 3.97
N GLN A 172 0.98 -2.23 4.76
CA GLN A 172 -0.21 -2.18 5.60
C GLN A 172 -1.51 -2.34 4.80
N ALA A 173 -1.52 -1.90 3.54
CA ALA A 173 -2.68 -2.07 2.66
C ALA A 173 -3.01 -3.55 2.40
N GLU A 174 -2.00 -4.40 2.25
CA GLU A 174 -2.21 -5.81 1.99
C GLU A 174 -2.49 -6.61 3.27
N HIS A 175 -1.93 -6.19 4.42
CA HIS A 175 -2.35 -6.70 5.74
C HIS A 175 -3.84 -6.41 5.99
N TRP A 176 -4.32 -5.21 5.64
CA TRP A 176 -5.74 -4.88 5.72
C TRP A 176 -6.59 -5.79 4.83
N MET A 177 -6.13 -6.03 3.59
CA MET A 177 -6.82 -6.95 2.65
C MET A 177 -6.88 -8.38 3.16
N ASP A 178 -5.82 -8.86 3.79
CA ASP A 178 -5.80 -10.20 4.40
C ASP A 178 -6.87 -10.34 5.48
N GLY A 179 -6.92 -9.38 6.42
CA GLY A 179 -7.95 -9.35 7.46
C GLY A 179 -9.37 -9.19 6.91
N PHE A 180 -9.56 -8.33 5.90
CA PHE A 180 -10.84 -8.12 5.23
C PHE A 180 -11.33 -9.40 4.55
N LEU A 181 -10.50 -10.06 3.74
CA LEU A 181 -10.83 -11.30 3.06
C LEU A 181 -11.04 -12.46 4.04
N ALA A 182 -10.23 -12.57 5.09
CA ALA A 182 -10.40 -13.59 6.10
C ALA A 182 -11.80 -13.50 6.73
N ARG A 183 -12.25 -12.30 7.12
CA ARG A 183 -13.60 -12.11 7.67
C ARG A 183 -14.70 -12.26 6.62
N LEU A 184 -14.49 -11.72 5.40
CA LEU A 184 -15.49 -11.81 4.33
C LEU A 184 -15.75 -13.26 3.91
N LEU A 185 -14.76 -14.14 4.05
CA LEU A 185 -14.83 -15.56 3.72
C LEU A 185 -15.22 -16.44 4.91
N GLU A 186 -15.41 -15.86 6.11
CA GLU A 186 -15.89 -16.62 7.27
C GLU A 186 -17.37 -17.03 7.06
N PRO A 187 -17.67 -18.33 6.95
CA PRO A 187 -19.01 -18.79 6.62
C PRO A 187 -20.05 -18.50 7.72
N ASP A 188 -19.62 -18.45 8.97
CA ASP A 188 -20.50 -18.29 10.13
C ASP A 188 -20.61 -16.84 10.62
N ASP A 189 -19.82 -15.89 10.08
CA ASP A 189 -19.98 -14.45 10.38
C ASP A 189 -21.29 -13.94 9.78
N ALA A 190 -22.24 -13.58 10.63
CA ALA A 190 -23.57 -13.13 10.22
C ALA A 190 -23.55 -11.86 9.37
N LEU A 191 -22.61 -10.92 9.65
CA LEU A 191 -22.46 -9.69 8.89
C LEU A 191 -21.89 -9.99 7.50
N ALA A 192 -20.82 -10.78 7.43
CA ALA A 192 -20.21 -11.18 6.15
C ALA A 192 -21.23 -11.95 5.28
N LYS A 193 -22.02 -12.86 5.87
CA LYS A 193 -23.09 -13.58 5.17
C LYS A 193 -24.13 -12.63 4.57
N ARG A 194 -24.56 -11.63 5.35
CA ARG A 194 -25.51 -10.61 4.87
C ARG A 194 -24.90 -9.77 3.74
N LEU A 195 -23.65 -9.34 3.89
CA LEU A 195 -22.95 -8.56 2.89
C LEU A 195 -22.77 -9.34 1.59
N ARG A 196 -22.35 -10.61 1.64
CA ARG A 196 -22.24 -11.49 0.45
C ARG A 196 -23.58 -11.70 -0.27
N ALA A 197 -24.71 -11.60 0.44
CA ALA A 197 -26.04 -11.71 -0.17
C ALA A 197 -26.48 -10.44 -0.90
N ILE A 198 -26.06 -9.26 -0.48
CA ILE A 198 -26.44 -7.97 -1.08
C ILE A 198 -25.38 -7.40 -2.04
N CYS A 199 -24.13 -7.76 -1.87
CA CYS A 199 -23.00 -7.31 -2.68
C CYS A 199 -22.31 -8.47 -3.41
N THR A 200 -21.78 -8.17 -4.57
CA THR A 200 -20.67 -8.91 -5.18
C THR A 200 -19.42 -8.08 -4.97
N PHE A 201 -18.46 -8.64 -4.24
CA PHE A 201 -17.17 -8.03 -3.96
C PHE A 201 -16.18 -8.43 -5.05
N TYR A 202 -15.48 -7.45 -5.58
CA TYR A 202 -14.36 -7.59 -6.50
C TYR A 202 -13.11 -7.05 -5.80
N VAL A 203 -12.16 -7.91 -5.49
CA VAL A 203 -11.01 -7.56 -4.63
C VAL A 203 -9.72 -7.86 -5.37
N VAL A 204 -8.89 -6.84 -5.58
CA VAL A 204 -7.52 -6.96 -6.09
C VAL A 204 -6.55 -6.67 -4.93
N PRO A 205 -6.04 -7.70 -4.24
CA PRO A 205 -5.28 -7.51 -3.01
C PRO A 205 -3.92 -6.84 -3.22
N ASN A 206 -3.31 -7.05 -4.37
CA ASN A 206 -2.04 -6.42 -4.75
C ASN A 206 -2.11 -5.93 -6.20
N VAL A 207 -2.31 -4.62 -6.37
CA VAL A 207 -2.36 -4.00 -7.70
C VAL A 207 -0.96 -3.96 -8.34
N ASN A 208 0.11 -3.92 -7.54
CA ASN A 208 1.48 -3.72 -8.03
C ASN A 208 2.44 -4.85 -7.61
N PRO A 209 2.24 -6.08 -8.12
CA PRO A 209 3.04 -7.22 -7.72
C PRO A 209 4.53 -7.10 -8.11
N ASP A 210 4.81 -6.45 -9.25
CA ASP A 210 6.19 -6.24 -9.70
C ASP A 210 6.95 -5.28 -8.78
N GLY A 211 6.33 -4.17 -8.43
CA GLY A 211 6.90 -3.22 -7.49
C GLY A 211 7.10 -3.85 -6.11
N SER A 212 6.16 -4.69 -5.67
CA SER A 212 6.24 -5.44 -4.40
C SER A 212 7.45 -6.36 -4.37
N VAL A 213 7.67 -7.16 -5.42
CA VAL A 213 8.84 -8.06 -5.53
C VAL A 213 10.14 -7.27 -5.69
N ARG A 214 10.13 -6.19 -6.49
CA ARG A 214 11.32 -5.36 -6.72
C ARG A 214 11.66 -4.45 -5.54
N GLY A 215 10.76 -4.32 -4.55
CA GLY A 215 10.94 -3.45 -3.40
C GLY A 215 10.85 -1.96 -3.75
N HIS A 216 10.03 -1.60 -4.73
CA HIS A 216 9.79 -0.20 -5.04
C HIS A 216 8.97 0.49 -3.94
N LEU A 217 9.20 1.79 -3.73
CA LEU A 217 8.42 2.59 -2.81
C LEU A 217 7.01 2.83 -3.38
N ARG A 218 6.94 3.29 -4.65
CA ARG A 218 5.72 3.90 -5.18
C ARG A 218 5.35 3.45 -6.60
N THR A 219 6.30 3.00 -7.40
CA THR A 219 6.10 2.79 -8.83
C THR A 219 6.04 1.31 -9.21
N ASN A 220 5.46 1.03 -10.39
CA ASN A 220 5.50 -0.29 -11.00
C ASN A 220 6.88 -0.58 -11.65
N ALA A 221 6.97 -1.66 -12.42
CA ALA A 221 8.21 -2.12 -13.03
C ALA A 221 8.86 -1.14 -14.03
N CYS A 222 8.08 -0.29 -14.68
CA CYS A 222 8.60 0.72 -15.61
C CYS A 222 8.74 2.13 -15.00
N GLY A 223 8.48 2.29 -13.70
CA GLY A 223 8.59 3.57 -13.01
C GLY A 223 7.29 4.40 -13.01
N ALA A 224 6.16 3.84 -13.41
CA ALA A 224 4.87 4.52 -13.35
C ALA A 224 4.28 4.49 -11.94
N ASN A 225 3.84 5.65 -11.43
CA ASN A 225 3.02 5.73 -10.23
C ASN A 225 1.58 5.35 -10.60
N LEU A 226 1.15 4.15 -10.22
CA LEU A 226 -0.16 3.62 -10.63
C LEU A 226 -1.33 4.51 -10.20
N ASN A 227 -1.23 5.19 -9.05
CA ASN A 227 -2.27 6.15 -8.62
C ASN A 227 -2.16 7.52 -9.36
N ARG A 228 -1.60 7.52 -10.57
CA ARG A 228 -1.60 8.61 -11.55
C ARG A 228 -1.87 8.12 -12.97
N GLU A 229 -2.28 6.87 -13.10
CA GLU A 229 -2.49 6.19 -14.38
C GLU A 229 -3.98 5.88 -14.66
N TRP A 230 -4.94 6.33 -13.81
CA TRP A 230 -6.35 5.95 -13.94
C TRP A 230 -7.11 6.74 -15.01
N ALA A 231 -6.60 7.90 -15.42
CA ALA A 231 -7.13 8.67 -16.53
C ALA A 231 -6.09 9.62 -17.10
N SER A 232 -6.32 10.16 -18.30
CA SER A 232 -5.49 11.21 -18.87
C SER A 232 -5.86 12.58 -18.29
N SER A 233 -4.85 13.40 -17.97
CA SER A 233 -5.05 14.78 -17.55
C SER A 233 -4.00 15.74 -18.09
N PRO A 234 -4.26 16.38 -19.23
CA PRO A 234 -3.36 17.42 -19.75
C PRO A 234 -3.36 18.70 -18.90
N LYS A 235 -4.47 18.98 -18.19
CA LYS A 235 -4.65 20.23 -17.43
C LYS A 235 -3.80 20.30 -16.15
N HIS A 236 -3.72 19.19 -15.39
CA HIS A 236 -3.12 19.20 -14.06
C HIS A 236 -1.67 18.70 -14.03
N TYR A 237 -1.32 17.75 -14.91
CA TYR A 237 -0.05 17.03 -14.82
C TYR A 237 0.65 16.78 -16.16
N GLY A 238 0.27 17.52 -17.20
CA GLY A 238 0.95 17.59 -18.50
C GLY A 238 1.09 16.29 -19.27
N GLU A 239 1.80 15.32 -18.73
CA GLU A 239 2.17 14.08 -19.42
C GLU A 239 1.41 12.83 -18.96
N TYR A 240 0.44 12.93 -18.02
CA TYR A 240 -0.32 11.76 -17.60
C TYR A 240 -1.26 11.30 -18.71
N LYS A 241 -1.12 10.04 -19.07
CA LYS A 241 -1.89 9.39 -20.14
C LYS A 241 -2.78 8.33 -19.55
N ALA A 242 -3.86 8.01 -20.26
CA ALA A 242 -4.68 6.82 -19.93
C ALA A 242 -3.79 5.56 -19.84
N PRO A 243 -4.15 4.58 -18.98
CA PRO A 243 -3.36 3.37 -18.82
C PRO A 243 -3.27 2.59 -20.12
N THR A 244 -2.13 1.96 -20.35
CA THR A 244 -1.90 1.05 -21.47
C THR A 244 -1.23 -0.23 -20.99
N MET A 245 -1.30 -1.29 -21.79
CA MET A 245 -0.65 -2.57 -21.48
C MET A 245 0.88 -2.47 -21.40
N GLU A 246 1.47 -1.49 -22.08
CA GLU A 246 2.94 -1.28 -22.14
C GLU A 246 3.46 -0.48 -20.95
N ARG A 247 2.60 0.31 -20.28
CA ARG A 247 3.02 1.21 -19.20
C ARG A 247 2.42 0.84 -17.83
N SER A 248 1.13 0.63 -17.79
CA SER A 248 0.37 0.35 -16.57
C SER A 248 -0.70 -0.72 -16.81
N PRO A 249 -0.26 -1.95 -17.21
CA PRO A 249 -1.18 -3.07 -17.47
C PRO A 249 -2.07 -3.35 -16.27
N GLU A 250 -1.58 -3.13 -15.07
CA GLU A 250 -2.28 -3.33 -13.81
C GLU A 250 -3.59 -2.51 -13.78
N VAL A 251 -3.49 -1.21 -13.99
CA VAL A 251 -4.66 -0.30 -13.99
C VAL A 251 -5.53 -0.54 -15.23
N PHE A 252 -4.92 -0.77 -16.40
CA PHE A 252 -5.65 -1.06 -17.63
C PHE A 252 -6.59 -2.27 -17.49
N LEU A 253 -6.07 -3.37 -16.94
CA LEU A 253 -6.82 -4.61 -16.74
C LEU A 253 -7.93 -4.46 -15.70
N ILE A 254 -7.66 -3.75 -14.61
CA ILE A 254 -8.66 -3.48 -13.57
C ILE A 254 -9.81 -2.64 -14.13
N LEU A 255 -9.51 -1.53 -14.82
CA LEU A 255 -10.53 -0.68 -15.44
C LEU A 255 -11.36 -1.43 -16.49
N LYS A 256 -10.72 -2.27 -17.30
CA LYS A 256 -11.42 -3.13 -18.28
C LYS A 256 -12.42 -4.06 -17.59
N GLU A 257 -12.04 -4.65 -16.47
CA GLU A 257 -12.96 -5.51 -15.69
C GLU A 257 -14.07 -4.69 -15.01
N MET A 258 -13.74 -3.53 -14.44
CA MET A 258 -14.74 -2.61 -13.88
C MET A 258 -15.77 -2.19 -14.92
N ASP A 259 -15.37 -1.92 -16.17
CA ASP A 259 -16.30 -1.59 -17.26
C ASP A 259 -17.27 -2.71 -17.57
N SER A 260 -16.82 -3.96 -17.46
CA SER A 260 -17.66 -5.13 -17.74
C SER A 260 -18.63 -5.45 -16.59
N THR A 261 -18.26 -5.16 -15.35
CA THR A 261 -19.01 -5.54 -14.14
C THR A 261 -19.87 -4.40 -13.59
N GLY A 262 -19.45 -3.15 -13.81
CA GLY A 262 -19.95 -1.97 -13.11
C GLY A 262 -19.33 -1.79 -11.73
N VAL A 263 -19.53 -0.59 -11.16
CA VAL A 263 -19.05 -0.20 -9.82
C VAL A 263 -20.12 0.62 -9.11
N ASP A 264 -20.58 0.14 -7.94
CA ASP A 264 -21.50 0.86 -7.06
C ASP A 264 -20.79 1.47 -5.84
N PHE A 265 -19.64 0.88 -5.48
CA PHE A 265 -18.74 1.35 -4.41
C PHE A 265 -17.31 0.97 -4.73
N PHE A 266 -16.37 1.86 -4.45
CA PHE A 266 -14.94 1.62 -4.62
C PHE A 266 -14.15 2.06 -3.39
N LEU A 267 -13.26 1.19 -2.91
CA LEU A 267 -12.28 1.47 -1.86
C LEU A 267 -10.88 1.12 -2.34
N ASP A 268 -10.01 2.12 -2.32
CA ASP A 268 -8.58 1.94 -2.59
C ASP A 268 -7.80 2.01 -1.28
N VAL A 269 -7.14 0.92 -0.90
CA VAL A 269 -6.43 0.82 0.37
C VAL A 269 -4.96 1.12 0.16
N HIS A 270 -4.51 2.12 0.86
CA HIS A 270 -3.13 2.61 0.90
C HIS A 270 -2.51 2.39 2.29
N GLY A 271 -1.37 2.98 2.51
CA GLY A 271 -0.73 3.17 3.80
C GLY A 271 -0.08 4.53 3.84
N ASP A 272 0.01 5.09 5.02
CA ASP A 272 0.58 6.41 5.25
C ASP A 272 1.87 6.34 6.06
N GLU A 273 2.78 7.31 5.84
CA GLU A 273 4.06 7.41 6.52
C GLU A 273 4.04 8.38 7.71
N GLU A 274 3.11 9.34 7.74
CA GLU A 274 3.13 10.46 8.69
C GLU A 274 2.05 10.34 9.76
N LEU A 275 0.80 10.05 9.36
CA LEU A 275 -0.31 10.01 10.29
C LEU A 275 -0.35 8.68 11.05
N PRO A 276 -0.45 8.70 12.39
CA PRO A 276 -0.43 7.48 13.21
C PRO A 276 -1.79 6.79 13.34
N HIS A 277 -2.74 7.14 12.49
CA HIS A 277 -4.10 6.61 12.47
C HIS A 277 -4.61 6.48 11.03
N ASN A 278 -5.60 5.61 10.82
CA ASN A 278 -6.23 5.52 9.51
C ASN A 278 -7.24 6.67 9.31
N PHE A 279 -7.44 7.03 8.05
CA PHE A 279 -8.38 8.08 7.63
C PHE A 279 -8.93 7.81 6.23
N PHE A 280 -10.02 8.47 5.89
CA PHE A 280 -10.53 8.48 4.52
C PHE A 280 -10.17 9.77 3.80
N ALA A 281 -9.76 9.63 2.54
CA ALA A 281 -9.81 10.68 1.54
C ALA A 281 -10.87 10.31 0.50
N GLY A 282 -11.82 11.20 0.25
CA GLY A 282 -12.85 11.00 -0.76
C GLY A 282 -12.52 11.72 -2.05
N ALA A 283 -13.28 11.42 -3.08
CA ALA A 283 -13.13 12.01 -4.42
C ALA A 283 -13.93 13.32 -4.57
N GLN A 284 -13.95 14.17 -3.54
CA GLN A 284 -14.57 15.50 -3.63
C GLN A 284 -13.89 16.29 -4.75
N GLY A 285 -14.69 16.98 -5.55
CA GLY A 285 -14.21 17.67 -6.74
C GLY A 285 -14.17 16.82 -8.02
N ALA A 286 -14.42 15.51 -7.97
CA ALA A 286 -14.63 14.73 -9.18
C ALA A 286 -15.88 15.18 -9.95
N THR A 287 -15.87 15.11 -11.29
CA THR A 287 -16.92 15.67 -12.16
C THR A 287 -18.34 15.16 -11.91
N ARG A 288 -18.48 13.97 -11.30
CA ARG A 288 -19.77 13.36 -10.93
C ARG A 288 -20.00 13.30 -9.43
N TRP A 289 -19.24 14.06 -8.65
CA TRP A 289 -19.45 14.17 -7.20
C TRP A 289 -20.78 14.89 -6.92
N THR A 290 -21.55 14.39 -5.97
CA THR A 290 -22.88 14.90 -5.62
C THR A 290 -23.06 14.99 -4.12
N SER A 291 -24.05 15.77 -3.65
CA SER A 291 -24.44 15.82 -2.23
C SER A 291 -24.78 14.44 -1.64
N ARG A 292 -25.33 13.53 -2.47
CA ARG A 292 -25.57 12.14 -2.07
C ARG A 292 -24.27 11.42 -1.75
N LEU A 293 -23.22 11.57 -2.57
CA LEU A 293 -21.91 10.95 -2.33
C LEU A 293 -21.24 11.54 -1.10
N SER A 294 -21.36 12.85 -0.87
CA SER A 294 -20.89 13.50 0.36
C SER A 294 -21.55 12.91 1.61
N LEU A 295 -22.86 12.72 1.59
CA LEU A 295 -23.59 12.09 2.69
C LEU A 295 -23.16 10.62 2.92
N LEU A 296 -22.97 9.87 1.83
CA LEU A 296 -22.49 8.47 1.92
C LEU A 296 -21.10 8.40 2.51
N LEU A 297 -20.17 9.28 2.11
CA LEU A 297 -18.83 9.36 2.68
C LEU A 297 -18.88 9.67 4.18
N GLN A 298 -19.69 10.66 4.58
CA GLN A 298 -19.88 10.99 5.99
C GLN A 298 -20.38 9.78 6.79
N ARG A 299 -21.42 9.09 6.30
CA ARG A 299 -21.97 7.90 6.96
C ARG A 299 -20.98 6.75 7.03
N LEU A 300 -20.17 6.56 6.00
CA LEU A 300 -19.09 5.56 6.01
C LEU A 300 -18.05 5.88 7.07
N ALA A 301 -17.60 7.15 7.15
CA ALA A 301 -16.63 7.59 8.13
C ALA A 301 -17.15 7.45 9.58
N GLU A 302 -18.42 7.87 9.82
CA GLU A 302 -19.09 7.69 11.13
C GLU A 302 -19.15 6.22 11.55
N ALA A 303 -19.53 5.33 10.62
CA ALA A 303 -19.60 3.89 10.89
C ALA A 303 -18.21 3.28 11.14
N TYR A 304 -17.22 3.71 10.38
CA TYR A 304 -15.84 3.23 10.50
C TYR A 304 -15.22 3.68 11.82
N GLN A 305 -15.46 4.91 12.25
CA GLN A 305 -15.00 5.45 13.54
C GLN A 305 -15.57 4.67 14.74
N VAL A 306 -16.85 4.25 14.65
CA VAL A 306 -17.47 3.43 15.69
C VAL A 306 -16.86 2.01 15.73
N ALA A 307 -16.50 1.47 14.56
CA ALA A 307 -15.99 0.11 14.43
C ALA A 307 -14.48 0.00 14.71
N ASN A 308 -13.74 1.08 14.49
CA ASN A 308 -12.28 1.12 14.61
C ASN A 308 -11.83 2.33 15.44
N PRO A 309 -11.38 2.13 16.70
CA PRO A 309 -10.95 3.22 17.56
C PRO A 309 -9.68 3.96 17.05
N ASP A 310 -8.91 3.31 16.18
CA ASP A 310 -7.69 3.89 15.58
C ASP A 310 -8.00 4.74 14.33
N PHE A 311 -9.28 4.89 13.97
CA PHE A 311 -9.68 5.75 12.86
C PHE A 311 -9.73 7.21 13.31
N GLY A 312 -8.92 8.06 12.68
CA GLY A 312 -8.83 9.49 12.96
C GLY A 312 -9.77 10.33 12.08
N ASN A 313 -10.21 11.47 12.62
CA ASN A 313 -10.94 12.48 11.84
C ASN A 313 -10.01 13.45 11.11
N LEU A 314 -8.71 13.38 11.38
CA LEU A 314 -7.70 14.24 10.78
C LEU A 314 -7.14 13.52 9.56
N ALA A 315 -7.58 13.91 8.40
CA ALA A 315 -6.93 13.61 7.12
C ALA A 315 -6.02 14.78 6.73
N TYR A 316 -5.18 14.58 5.73
CA TYR A 316 -4.52 15.70 5.07
C TYR A 316 -5.55 16.70 4.55
N ASN A 317 -5.27 17.99 4.72
CA ASN A 317 -6.10 19.02 4.13
C ASN A 317 -5.76 19.17 2.62
N TYR A 318 -6.27 18.24 1.82
CA TYR A 318 -6.14 18.31 0.35
C TYR A 318 -6.97 19.45 -0.27
N GLY A 319 -7.68 20.22 0.55
CA GLY A 319 -8.66 21.19 0.11
C GLY A 319 -9.99 20.50 -0.29
N ASN A 320 -11.03 21.31 -0.35
CA ASN A 320 -12.27 20.88 -1.02
C ASN A 320 -12.20 21.43 -2.45
N ASP A 321 -11.74 20.59 -3.37
CA ASP A 321 -11.77 20.93 -4.80
C ASP A 321 -13.19 21.24 -5.22
N GLU A 322 -13.37 22.26 -6.06
CA GLU A 322 -14.64 22.47 -6.73
C GLU A 322 -14.93 21.32 -7.70
N VAL A 323 -16.20 21.07 -7.98
CA VAL A 323 -16.60 19.98 -8.88
C VAL A 323 -15.93 20.14 -10.26
N GLY A 324 -15.15 19.16 -10.65
CA GLY A 324 -14.36 19.13 -11.89
C GLY A 324 -12.88 19.52 -11.70
N GLU A 325 -12.43 19.85 -10.49
CA GLU A 325 -11.04 20.23 -10.21
C GLU A 325 -10.19 19.12 -9.57
N ALA A 326 -10.83 18.05 -9.04
CA ALA A 326 -10.10 16.91 -8.53
C ALA A 326 -9.16 16.32 -9.59
N ASN A 327 -8.03 15.79 -9.12
CA ASN A 327 -7.08 15.14 -10.01
C ASN A 327 -7.69 13.87 -10.64
N PRO A 328 -8.03 13.87 -11.93
CA PRO A 328 -8.73 12.75 -12.58
C PRO A 328 -7.83 11.53 -12.76
N THR A 329 -6.55 11.62 -12.45
CA THR A 329 -5.59 10.50 -12.63
C THR A 329 -5.46 9.61 -11.40
N THR A 330 -6.04 10.01 -10.26
CA THR A 330 -6.13 9.17 -9.06
C THR A 330 -7.26 8.16 -9.19
N ALA A 331 -7.15 7.04 -8.49
CA ALA A 331 -8.12 5.96 -8.56
C ALA A 331 -9.52 6.39 -8.14
N ASP A 332 -9.64 7.05 -7.00
CA ASP A 332 -10.90 7.51 -6.42
C ASP A 332 -11.62 8.53 -7.33
N ALA A 333 -10.92 9.56 -7.80
CA ALA A 333 -11.49 10.58 -8.68
C ALA A 333 -11.88 10.00 -10.05
N ALA A 334 -11.02 9.14 -10.63
CA ALA A 334 -11.29 8.49 -11.91
C ALA A 334 -12.51 7.57 -11.86
N VAL A 335 -12.61 6.74 -10.81
CA VAL A 335 -13.74 5.81 -10.63
C VAL A 335 -15.04 6.56 -10.36
N THR A 336 -15.03 7.60 -9.51
CA THR A 336 -16.20 8.47 -9.31
C THR A 336 -16.63 9.11 -10.62
N ALA A 337 -15.70 9.69 -11.37
CA ALA A 337 -16.00 10.34 -12.66
C ALA A 337 -16.59 9.34 -13.69
N ARG A 338 -16.09 8.10 -13.71
CA ARG A 338 -16.51 7.07 -14.67
C ARG A 338 -17.86 6.44 -14.33
N PHE A 339 -18.06 6.05 -13.08
CA PHE A 339 -19.21 5.25 -12.66
C PHE A 339 -20.25 6.02 -11.85
N GLY A 340 -19.94 7.21 -11.30
CA GLY A 340 -20.84 8.01 -10.46
C GLY A 340 -21.14 7.36 -9.11
N CYS A 341 -20.21 6.55 -8.60
CA CYS A 341 -20.32 5.87 -7.33
C CYS A 341 -19.48 6.56 -6.24
N LEU A 342 -19.70 6.18 -4.98
CA LEU A 342 -18.81 6.57 -3.90
C LEU A 342 -17.47 5.84 -4.07
N SER A 343 -16.42 6.61 -4.25
CA SER A 343 -15.03 6.15 -4.28
C SER A 343 -14.25 6.80 -3.17
N VAL A 344 -13.46 6.01 -2.44
CA VAL A 344 -12.77 6.44 -1.23
C VAL A 344 -11.38 5.81 -1.20
N THR A 345 -10.39 6.59 -0.80
CA THR A 345 -9.07 6.10 -0.40
C THR A 345 -9.04 5.93 1.12
N LEU A 346 -8.62 4.76 1.60
CA LEU A 346 -8.29 4.48 3.00
C LEU A 346 -6.76 4.45 3.13
N SER A 347 -6.20 5.29 3.98
CA SER A 347 -4.77 5.32 4.32
C SER A 347 -4.54 5.13 5.80
#